data_dc96e86473149d0c506a72e0b46f403a
#
_entry.id   dc96e86473149d0c506a72e0b46f403a
#
_cell.length_a   1.000
_cell.length_b   1.000
_cell.length_c   1.000
_cell.angle_alpha   90.00
_cell.angle_beta   90.00
_cell.angle_gamma   90.00
#
_symmetry.space_group_name_H-M   'P 1'
#
loop_
_entity.id
_entity.type
_entity.pdbx_description
1 polymer ?
#
loop_
_entity_poly.entity_id
_entity_poly.type
_entity_poly.pdbx_seq_one_letter_code
_entity_poly.pdbx_strand_id
1 'polypeptide(L)'
;MNDGRFHHWKAHFMIHILNKKEIRSHTSLRGWAALMVVFVHFRSFFHSSIDPDEFTFFLYKGYLWVDFFFILSGFVMAYVYDIEHPKRHSMRDTMHYLIARIARIYPLHLISLVATLLFFIMVAFINWGLGEEACCVFDDSLRNAESLVANLLLIHAWGMFDWVTWNFPSWSLSAELFCYLIFAALLTIDGDNRKLALVALSCTAVLFYCLCIATSSDVDENFRLSAIRAASAFTIGILLFLGRSAISTLSERSLTCIQIAACIALFLSLHFGVADILSIGLMALIVLVTWEDRGYLCTCLDTRYIHAIGLFSFSIYMWHYLIKFIAKQDWESFTGLPVQSSAVGSMLFVAGMIGLVIPIAVWSYRHLEIPTRKWINLRLTGLLEAKYPPNWQLIMVPSERKR
;
A
#
# COMPACT_ATOMS: atom_id res chain seq x y z
N MET A 1 -42.81 15.74 -4.75
CA MET A 1 -41.90 16.61 -5.51
C MET A 1 -40.46 16.51 -4.96
N ASN A 2 -39.78 15.38 -5.10
CA ASN A 2 -38.38 15.28 -4.65
C ASN A 2 -37.55 14.27 -5.45
N ASP A 3 -38.06 13.72 -6.55
CA ASP A 3 -37.44 12.59 -7.26
C ASP A 3 -36.42 12.99 -8.35
N GLY A 4 -36.54 14.16 -8.95
CA GLY A 4 -35.68 14.59 -10.05
C GLY A 4 -34.23 14.93 -9.66
N ARG A 5 -33.97 15.31 -8.40
CA ARG A 5 -32.64 15.68 -7.90
C ARG A 5 -31.78 14.46 -7.57
N PHE A 6 -32.39 13.33 -7.24
CA PHE A 6 -31.68 12.09 -6.91
C PHE A 6 -31.04 11.40 -8.15
N HIS A 7 -31.67 11.55 -9.32
CA HIS A 7 -31.18 10.92 -10.56
C HIS A 7 -29.97 11.65 -11.17
N HIS A 8 -29.94 12.97 -11.05
CA HIS A 8 -28.79 13.78 -11.53
C HIS A 8 -27.50 13.51 -10.74
N TRP A 9 -27.64 13.18 -9.47
CA TRP A 9 -26.49 12.99 -8.57
C TRP A 9 -25.77 11.65 -8.78
N LYS A 10 -26.49 10.58 -9.16
CA LYS A 10 -25.91 9.23 -9.37
C LYS A 10 -25.02 9.14 -10.60
N ALA A 11 -25.38 9.80 -11.69
CA ALA A 11 -24.51 9.94 -12.85
C ALA A 11 -23.27 10.79 -12.51
N HIS A 12 -23.42 11.76 -11.60
CA HIS A 12 -22.38 12.67 -11.17
C HIS A 12 -21.24 11.98 -10.40
N PHE A 13 -21.55 11.00 -9.53
CA PHE A 13 -20.53 10.29 -8.74
C PHE A 13 -19.56 9.49 -9.61
N MET A 14 -20.06 8.65 -10.51
CA MET A 14 -19.20 7.88 -11.42
C MET A 14 -18.43 8.80 -12.37
N ILE A 15 -19.05 9.83 -12.91
CA ILE A 15 -18.40 10.83 -13.76
C ILE A 15 -17.36 11.60 -12.97
N HIS A 16 -17.63 11.93 -11.71
CA HIS A 16 -16.70 12.64 -10.84
C HIS A 16 -15.41 11.81 -10.59
N ILE A 17 -15.56 10.52 -10.28
CA ILE A 17 -14.40 9.60 -10.11
C ILE A 17 -13.60 9.46 -11.40
N LEU A 18 -14.28 9.31 -12.54
CA LEU A 18 -13.63 9.14 -13.85
C LEU A 18 -12.89 10.40 -14.32
N ASN A 19 -13.33 11.58 -13.86
CA ASN A 19 -12.74 12.86 -14.22
C ASN A 19 -11.64 13.33 -13.25
N LYS A 20 -11.38 12.62 -12.14
CA LYS A 20 -10.30 13.00 -11.22
C LYS A 20 -8.94 12.80 -11.90
N LYS A 21 -8.20 13.89 -11.99
CA LYS A 21 -6.83 13.87 -12.52
C LYS A 21 -5.93 13.03 -11.61
N GLU A 22 -5.09 12.21 -12.19
CA GLU A 22 -4.02 11.51 -11.46
C GLU A 22 -3.07 12.54 -10.84
N ILE A 23 -2.72 12.35 -9.56
CA ILE A 23 -1.64 13.09 -8.90
C ILE A 23 -0.34 12.36 -9.22
N ARG A 24 0.37 12.81 -10.26
CA ARG A 24 1.55 12.12 -10.79
C ARG A 24 2.69 12.02 -9.78
N SER A 25 2.89 13.08 -8.99
CA SER A 25 3.88 13.08 -7.90
C SER A 25 3.60 11.98 -6.88
N HIS A 26 2.33 11.76 -6.50
CA HIS A 26 1.97 10.69 -5.56
C HIS A 26 2.19 9.30 -6.17
N THR A 27 1.94 9.11 -7.46
CA THR A 27 2.27 7.86 -8.15
C THR A 27 3.78 7.62 -8.13
N SER A 28 4.60 8.62 -8.43
CA SER A 28 6.06 8.55 -8.43
C SER A 28 6.63 8.29 -7.02
N LEU A 29 6.09 8.96 -6.01
CA LEU A 29 6.47 8.75 -4.61
C LEU A 29 6.17 7.32 -4.12
N ARG A 30 5.07 6.68 -4.58
CA ARG A 30 4.84 5.25 -4.31
C ARG A 30 5.93 4.37 -4.90
N GLY A 31 6.42 4.71 -6.09
CA GLY A 31 7.55 4.00 -6.72
C GLY A 31 8.81 4.08 -5.89
N TRP A 32 9.13 5.28 -5.43
CA TRP A 32 10.25 5.51 -4.53
C TRP A 32 10.12 4.71 -3.24
N ALA A 33 8.98 4.78 -2.56
CA ALA A 33 8.73 4.04 -1.34
C ALA A 33 8.85 2.52 -1.54
N ALA A 34 8.36 1.97 -2.67
CA ALA A 34 8.51 0.55 -2.98
C ALA A 34 9.98 0.13 -3.12
N LEU A 35 10.80 0.95 -3.80
CA LEU A 35 12.25 0.69 -3.91
C LEU A 35 12.94 0.75 -2.55
N MET A 36 12.58 1.72 -1.70
CA MET A 36 13.16 1.79 -0.35
C MET A 36 12.83 0.54 0.47
N VAL A 37 11.60 0.02 0.41
CA VAL A 37 11.24 -1.26 1.07
C VAL A 37 12.07 -2.42 0.53
N VAL A 38 12.33 -2.48 -0.79
CA VAL A 38 13.22 -3.50 -1.37
C VAL A 38 14.62 -3.41 -0.77
N PHE A 39 15.21 -2.22 -0.70
CA PHE A 39 16.53 -2.00 -0.11
C PHE A 39 16.57 -2.41 1.37
N VAL A 40 15.55 -2.07 2.15
CA VAL A 40 15.42 -2.49 3.56
C VAL A 40 15.53 -4.01 3.70
N HIS A 41 14.79 -4.75 2.88
CA HIS A 41 14.81 -6.21 2.95
C HIS A 41 16.08 -6.83 2.40
N PHE A 42 16.83 -6.13 1.55
CA PHE A 42 18.09 -6.61 0.99
C PHE A 42 19.32 -6.21 1.80
N ARG A 43 19.17 -5.28 2.77
CA ARG A 43 20.31 -4.85 3.63
C ARG A 43 20.99 -6.00 4.33
N SER A 44 20.26 -7.03 4.73
CA SER A 44 20.80 -8.21 5.42
C SER A 44 21.79 -9.04 4.60
N PHE A 45 21.96 -8.75 3.31
CA PHE A 45 22.91 -9.42 2.43
C PHE A 45 24.27 -8.72 2.30
N PHE A 46 24.40 -7.50 2.82
CA PHE A 46 25.69 -6.82 2.77
C PHE A 46 26.73 -7.49 3.68
N HIS A 47 27.97 -7.51 3.22
CA HIS A 47 29.12 -7.96 4.02
C HIS A 47 29.37 -6.98 5.18
N SER A 48 29.85 -7.47 6.32
CA SER A 48 30.07 -6.68 7.54
C SER A 48 30.92 -5.43 7.31
N SER A 49 31.93 -5.48 6.42
CA SER A 49 32.78 -4.31 6.11
C SER A 49 32.08 -3.19 5.33
N ILE A 50 30.90 -3.44 4.81
CA ILE A 50 30.07 -2.48 4.04
C ILE A 50 28.62 -2.48 4.52
N ASP A 51 28.38 -2.91 5.76
CA ASP A 51 27.04 -2.92 6.34
C ASP A 51 26.54 -1.47 6.46
N PRO A 52 25.46 -1.10 5.74
CA PRO A 52 24.91 0.25 5.84
C PRO A 52 24.50 0.63 7.25
N ASP A 53 24.08 -0.32 8.07
CA ASP A 53 23.59 -0.06 9.43
C ASP A 53 24.71 0.43 10.38
N GLU A 54 25.98 0.23 10.03
CA GLU A 54 27.11 0.81 10.78
C GLU A 54 27.28 2.33 10.54
N PHE A 55 26.77 2.86 9.41
CA PHE A 55 26.97 4.25 9.01
C PHE A 55 25.68 5.08 9.06
N THR A 56 24.51 4.44 8.98
CA THR A 56 23.24 5.15 8.87
C THR A 56 22.07 4.29 9.31
N PHE A 57 21.13 4.87 10.02
CA PHE A 57 19.84 4.21 10.30
C PHE A 57 18.87 4.26 9.13
N PHE A 58 19.24 4.83 7.98
CA PHE A 58 18.36 5.10 6.85
C PHE A 58 17.64 3.83 6.34
N LEU A 59 18.38 2.72 6.20
CA LEU A 59 17.78 1.44 5.80
C LEU A 59 17.10 0.74 6.98
N TYR A 60 17.64 0.86 8.18
CA TYR A 60 17.01 0.32 9.38
C TYR A 60 15.61 0.88 9.59
N LYS A 61 15.44 2.22 9.51
CA LYS A 61 14.15 2.92 9.62
C LYS A 61 13.24 2.78 8.39
N GLY A 62 13.63 1.97 7.42
CA GLY A 62 12.90 1.86 6.15
C GLY A 62 11.54 1.15 6.25
N TYR A 63 11.18 0.55 7.38
CA TYR A 63 9.81 0.08 7.65
C TYR A 63 8.79 1.23 7.63
N LEU A 64 9.23 2.48 7.85
CA LEU A 64 8.38 3.68 7.79
C LEU A 64 7.86 3.99 6.38
N TRP A 65 8.50 3.46 5.33
CA TRP A 65 7.96 3.61 3.97
C TRP A 65 6.63 2.90 3.78
N VAL A 66 6.29 1.94 4.64
CA VAL A 66 4.95 1.32 4.66
C VAL A 66 3.90 2.29 5.24
N ASP A 67 4.25 3.05 6.28
CA ASP A 67 3.38 4.12 6.79
C ASP A 67 3.16 5.21 5.75
N PHE A 68 4.19 5.53 4.97
CA PHE A 68 4.08 6.45 3.85
C PHE A 68 3.06 5.96 2.80
N PHE A 69 3.02 4.65 2.49
CA PHE A 69 1.97 4.08 1.63
C PHE A 69 0.58 4.26 2.23
N PHE A 70 0.41 4.06 3.54
CA PHE A 70 -0.89 4.26 4.19
C PHE A 70 -1.33 5.72 4.18
N ILE A 71 -0.41 6.68 4.42
CA ILE A 71 -0.69 8.12 4.31
C ILE A 71 -1.14 8.47 2.88
N LEU A 72 -0.38 8.03 1.86
CA LEU A 72 -0.73 8.24 0.45
C LEU A 72 -2.09 7.60 0.11
N SER A 73 -2.36 6.39 0.62
CA SER A 73 -3.63 5.71 0.40
C SER A 73 -4.80 6.50 1.00
N GLY A 74 -4.68 6.97 2.24
CA GLY A 74 -5.70 7.80 2.89
C GLY A 74 -5.98 9.10 2.13
N PHE A 75 -4.92 9.80 1.72
CA PHE A 75 -5.05 11.04 0.93
C PHE A 75 -5.76 10.79 -0.41
N VAL A 76 -5.30 9.80 -1.16
CA VAL A 76 -5.85 9.48 -2.49
C VAL A 76 -7.30 8.99 -2.38
N MET A 77 -7.64 8.19 -1.35
CA MET A 77 -9.03 7.77 -1.16
C MET A 77 -9.93 8.96 -0.84
N ALA A 78 -9.51 9.86 0.05
CA ALA A 78 -10.24 11.08 0.37
C ALA A 78 -10.44 11.97 -0.87
N TYR A 79 -9.40 12.11 -1.71
CA TYR A 79 -9.43 12.87 -2.95
C TYR A 79 -10.36 12.26 -4.00
N VAL A 80 -10.23 10.95 -4.27
CA VAL A 80 -10.96 10.29 -5.37
C VAL A 80 -12.46 10.17 -5.04
N TYR A 81 -12.79 9.84 -3.79
CA TYR A 81 -14.17 9.57 -3.35
C TYR A 81 -14.84 10.74 -2.69
N ASP A 82 -14.25 11.93 -2.75
CA ASP A 82 -14.84 13.19 -2.27
C ASP A 82 -15.40 13.08 -0.84
N ILE A 83 -14.51 12.78 0.12
CA ILE A 83 -14.88 12.61 1.54
C ILE A 83 -15.54 13.89 2.13
N GLU A 84 -15.31 15.06 1.53
CA GLU A 84 -15.89 16.34 1.94
C GLU A 84 -17.37 16.46 1.56
N HIS A 85 -17.87 15.60 0.66
CA HIS A 85 -19.26 15.66 0.25
C HIS A 85 -20.20 15.51 1.46
N PRO A 86 -21.13 16.47 1.70
CA PRO A 86 -21.92 16.52 2.93
C PRO A 86 -22.88 15.34 3.10
N LYS A 87 -23.33 14.75 1.98
CA LYS A 87 -24.26 13.61 2.02
C LYS A 87 -23.49 12.29 2.05
N ARG A 88 -24.11 11.29 2.67
CA ARG A 88 -23.63 9.91 2.61
C ARG A 88 -23.68 9.37 1.18
N HIS A 89 -22.72 8.56 0.83
CA HIS A 89 -22.75 7.79 -0.39
C HIS A 89 -23.81 6.67 -0.31
N SER A 90 -24.36 6.28 -1.46
CA SER A 90 -25.27 5.14 -1.48
C SER A 90 -24.52 3.84 -1.19
N MET A 91 -25.24 2.83 -0.67
CA MET A 91 -24.67 1.49 -0.49
C MET A 91 -24.06 0.94 -1.80
N ARG A 92 -24.68 1.25 -2.92
CA ARG A 92 -24.19 0.87 -4.25
C ARG A 92 -22.83 1.52 -4.55
N ASP A 93 -22.68 2.82 -4.32
CA ASP A 93 -21.42 3.54 -4.55
C ASP A 93 -20.30 2.99 -3.64
N THR A 94 -20.65 2.69 -2.39
CA THR A 94 -19.72 2.06 -1.44
C THR A 94 -19.33 0.65 -1.88
N MET A 95 -20.24 -0.13 -2.46
CA MET A 95 -19.90 -1.43 -3.03
C MET A 95 -19.00 -1.29 -4.26
N HIS A 96 -19.22 -0.34 -5.15
CA HIS A 96 -18.31 -0.05 -6.27
C HIS A 96 -16.91 0.33 -5.77
N TYR A 97 -16.83 1.14 -4.71
CA TYR A 97 -15.58 1.44 -4.03
C TYR A 97 -14.88 0.16 -3.58
N LEU A 98 -15.54 -0.70 -2.79
CA LEU A 98 -14.95 -1.94 -2.26
C LEU A 98 -14.52 -2.88 -3.39
N ILE A 99 -15.34 -3.07 -4.42
CA ILE A 99 -15.00 -3.88 -5.60
C ILE A 99 -13.71 -3.36 -6.25
N ALA A 100 -13.59 -2.05 -6.44
CA ALA A 100 -12.41 -1.45 -7.04
C ALA A 100 -11.14 -1.65 -6.18
N ARG A 101 -11.28 -1.62 -4.84
CA ARG A 101 -10.16 -1.87 -3.92
C ARG A 101 -9.76 -3.33 -3.87
N ILE A 102 -10.72 -4.25 -3.71
CA ILE A 102 -10.47 -5.69 -3.75
C ILE A 102 -9.84 -6.10 -5.09
N ALA A 103 -10.38 -5.63 -6.20
CA ALA A 103 -9.82 -5.90 -7.52
C ALA A 103 -8.39 -5.38 -7.69
N ARG A 104 -8.00 -4.37 -6.92
CA ARG A 104 -6.62 -3.84 -6.95
C ARG A 104 -5.64 -4.71 -6.18
N ILE A 105 -5.98 -5.16 -4.97
CA ILE A 105 -5.00 -5.79 -4.07
C ILE A 105 -5.07 -7.32 -4.12
N TYR A 106 -6.27 -7.89 -4.19
CA TYR A 106 -6.49 -9.32 -3.98
C TYR A 106 -5.89 -10.23 -5.05
N PRO A 107 -5.97 -9.93 -6.37
CA PRO A 107 -5.47 -10.85 -7.40
C PRO A 107 -3.98 -11.12 -7.28
N LEU A 108 -3.17 -10.08 -7.20
CA LEU A 108 -1.72 -10.23 -7.12
C LEU A 108 -1.29 -10.80 -5.76
N HIS A 109 -2.01 -10.46 -4.68
CA HIS A 109 -1.80 -11.10 -3.38
C HIS A 109 -2.01 -12.62 -3.47
N LEU A 110 -3.13 -13.08 -4.04
CA LEU A 110 -3.42 -14.51 -4.17
C LEU A 110 -2.36 -15.22 -5.04
N ILE A 111 -1.97 -14.63 -6.17
CA ILE A 111 -0.95 -15.19 -7.05
C ILE A 111 0.40 -15.30 -6.32
N SER A 112 0.81 -14.26 -5.61
CA SER A 112 2.08 -14.26 -4.86
C SER A 112 2.04 -15.22 -3.66
N LEU A 113 0.90 -15.36 -2.98
CA LEU A 113 0.71 -16.34 -1.90
C LEU A 113 0.84 -17.76 -2.42
N VAL A 114 0.18 -18.09 -3.54
CA VAL A 114 0.30 -19.41 -4.18
C VAL A 114 1.72 -19.67 -4.65
N ALA A 115 2.40 -18.68 -5.24
CA ALA A 115 3.80 -18.79 -5.64
C ALA A 115 4.71 -19.07 -4.44
N THR A 116 4.49 -18.39 -3.31
CA THR A 116 5.23 -18.61 -2.05
C THR A 116 4.97 -20.02 -1.49
N LEU A 117 3.71 -20.48 -1.49
CA LEU A 117 3.36 -21.84 -1.06
C LEU A 117 4.06 -22.89 -1.93
N LEU A 118 3.98 -22.75 -3.25
CA LEU A 118 4.65 -23.67 -4.20
C LEU A 118 6.17 -23.67 -4.02
N PHE A 119 6.77 -22.53 -3.75
CA PHE A 119 8.19 -22.44 -3.44
C PHE A 119 8.56 -23.26 -2.18
N PHE A 120 7.84 -23.13 -1.09
CA PHE A 120 8.10 -23.91 0.13
C PHE A 120 7.86 -25.40 -0.07
N ILE A 121 6.83 -25.79 -0.82
CA ILE A 121 6.59 -27.20 -1.19
C ILE A 121 7.76 -27.74 -2.02
N MET A 122 8.26 -26.97 -2.99
CA MET A 122 9.41 -27.34 -3.81
C MET A 122 10.67 -27.54 -2.95
N VAL A 123 10.96 -26.61 -2.05
CA VAL A 123 12.12 -26.73 -1.13
C VAL A 123 12.00 -27.96 -0.24
N ALA A 124 10.82 -28.22 0.35
CA ALA A 124 10.59 -29.40 1.16
C ALA A 124 10.77 -30.70 0.37
N PHE A 125 10.33 -30.75 -0.90
CA PHE A 125 10.49 -31.91 -1.78
C PHE A 125 11.96 -32.15 -2.15
N ILE A 126 12.74 -31.08 -2.40
CA ILE A 126 14.19 -31.18 -2.69
C ILE A 126 14.92 -31.72 -1.46
N ASN A 127 14.68 -31.16 -0.26
CA ASN A 127 15.31 -31.62 0.99
C ASN A 127 15.00 -33.09 1.28
N TRP A 128 13.73 -33.50 1.08
CA TRP A 128 13.35 -34.91 1.19
C TRP A 128 14.11 -35.80 0.21
N GLY A 129 14.26 -35.38 -1.05
CA GLY A 129 15.01 -36.11 -2.07
C GLY A 129 16.51 -36.21 -1.76
N LEU A 130 17.08 -35.30 -0.98
CA LEU A 130 18.47 -35.30 -0.51
C LEU A 130 18.67 -36.14 0.78
N GLY A 131 17.59 -36.69 1.35
CA GLY A 131 17.64 -37.47 2.60
C GLY A 131 17.71 -36.59 3.86
N GLU A 132 17.46 -35.29 3.74
CA GLU A 132 17.33 -34.40 4.86
C GLU A 132 15.92 -34.54 5.47
N GLU A 133 15.77 -34.25 6.79
CA GLU A 133 14.44 -34.20 7.39
C GLU A 133 13.58 -33.21 6.59
N ALA A 134 12.47 -33.72 6.01
CA ALA A 134 11.55 -32.87 5.27
C ALA A 134 11.03 -31.79 6.23
N CYS A 135 11.52 -30.56 6.07
CA CYS A 135 10.95 -29.44 6.77
C CYS A 135 9.46 -29.33 6.38
N CYS A 136 8.58 -29.67 7.33
CA CYS A 136 7.16 -29.66 7.07
C CYS A 136 6.70 -28.26 6.71
N VAL A 137 6.16 -28.06 5.51
CA VAL A 137 5.68 -26.75 5.02
C VAL A 137 4.67 -26.14 5.98
N PHE A 138 3.96 -26.98 6.75
CA PHE A 138 2.91 -26.62 7.70
C PHE A 138 3.26 -26.87 9.17
N ASP A 139 4.51 -27.09 9.51
CA ASP A 139 4.93 -27.44 10.88
C ASP A 139 5.60 -26.28 11.62
N ASP A 140 5.55 -25.09 11.06
CA ASP A 140 6.06 -23.86 11.66
C ASP A 140 4.92 -23.11 12.32
N SER A 141 5.15 -22.53 13.49
CA SER A 141 4.20 -21.64 14.19
C SER A 141 3.72 -20.47 13.32
N LEU A 142 4.49 -20.10 12.29
CA LEU A 142 4.19 -19.01 11.35
C LEU A 142 3.48 -19.50 10.09
N ARG A 143 3.67 -20.77 9.70
CA ARG A 143 3.15 -21.36 8.46
C ARG A 143 2.31 -22.59 8.78
N ASN A 144 1.08 -22.37 9.20
CA ASN A 144 0.10 -23.40 9.51
C ASN A 144 -1.20 -23.16 8.71
N ALA A 145 -2.16 -24.09 8.82
CA ALA A 145 -3.43 -23.97 8.10
C ALA A 145 -4.24 -22.73 8.52
N GLU A 146 -4.22 -22.36 9.79
CA GLU A 146 -4.92 -21.19 10.31
C GLU A 146 -4.35 -19.90 9.68
N SER A 147 -3.02 -19.76 9.70
CA SER A 147 -2.36 -18.60 9.10
C SER A 147 -2.56 -18.55 7.58
N LEU A 148 -2.65 -19.70 6.89
CA LEU A 148 -2.96 -19.74 5.45
C LEU A 148 -4.37 -19.22 5.17
N VAL A 149 -5.37 -19.67 5.93
CA VAL A 149 -6.76 -19.19 5.80
C VAL A 149 -6.83 -17.68 6.10
N ALA A 150 -6.16 -17.22 7.16
CA ALA A 150 -6.10 -15.79 7.47
C ALA A 150 -5.44 -14.95 6.36
N ASN A 151 -4.40 -15.48 5.69
CA ASN A 151 -3.79 -14.85 4.51
C ASN A 151 -4.74 -14.84 3.32
N LEU A 152 -5.43 -15.93 3.04
CA LEU A 152 -6.44 -15.99 1.97
C LEU A 152 -7.55 -14.95 2.17
N LEU A 153 -7.95 -14.71 3.43
CA LEU A 153 -8.97 -13.71 3.77
C LEU A 153 -8.40 -12.29 3.92
N LEU A 154 -7.06 -12.10 3.86
CA LEU A 154 -6.38 -10.83 4.11
C LEU A 154 -6.69 -10.23 5.51
N ILE A 155 -6.79 -11.08 6.54
CA ILE A 155 -7.06 -10.65 7.93
C ILE A 155 -5.90 -10.96 8.89
N HIS A 156 -4.81 -11.54 8.40
CA HIS A 156 -3.68 -12.03 9.21
C HIS A 156 -2.90 -10.92 9.95
N ALA A 157 -3.06 -9.65 9.60
CA ALA A 157 -2.47 -8.51 10.31
C ALA A 157 -3.48 -7.73 11.20
N TRP A 158 -4.63 -8.36 11.56
CA TRP A 158 -5.67 -7.73 12.39
C TRP A 158 -5.57 -8.10 13.87
N GLY A 159 -4.35 -8.38 14.35
CA GLY A 159 -4.08 -8.74 15.74
C GLY A 159 -4.18 -10.25 16.04
N MET A 160 -4.33 -11.10 15.01
CA MET A 160 -4.46 -12.55 15.17
C MET A 160 -3.12 -13.26 15.44
N PHE A 161 -2.03 -12.72 14.92
CA PHE A 161 -0.69 -13.30 15.02
C PHE A 161 0.29 -12.29 15.59
N ASP A 162 1.38 -12.81 16.19
CA ASP A 162 2.46 -11.99 16.75
C ASP A 162 3.52 -11.61 15.71
N TRP A 163 3.51 -12.26 14.55
CA TRP A 163 4.52 -12.12 13.51
C TRP A 163 3.93 -12.28 12.11
N VAL A 164 4.72 -11.88 11.11
CA VAL A 164 4.36 -12.06 9.69
C VAL A 164 4.31 -13.53 9.30
N THR A 165 3.39 -13.89 8.42
CA THR A 165 3.15 -15.25 7.97
C THR A 165 3.24 -15.36 6.45
N TRP A 166 3.63 -16.52 5.93
CA TRP A 166 3.71 -16.86 4.48
C TRP A 166 4.47 -15.82 3.64
N ASN A 167 3.77 -14.94 2.92
CA ASN A 167 4.37 -13.90 2.09
C ASN A 167 4.55 -12.62 2.93
N PHE A 168 5.78 -12.36 3.35
CA PHE A 168 6.14 -11.29 4.29
C PHE A 168 5.46 -9.93 3.94
N PRO A 169 5.53 -9.38 2.71
CA PRO A 169 4.96 -8.06 2.43
C PRO A 169 3.44 -7.99 2.58
N SER A 170 2.74 -9.14 2.55
CA SER A 170 1.28 -9.16 2.50
C SER A 170 0.58 -8.65 3.77
N TRP A 171 1.32 -8.53 4.90
CA TRP A 171 0.76 -7.98 6.12
C TRP A 171 0.21 -6.57 5.93
N SER A 172 0.91 -5.74 5.14
CA SER A 172 0.47 -4.38 4.87
C SER A 172 -0.79 -4.34 4.01
N LEU A 173 -1.00 -5.31 3.10
CA LEU A 173 -2.23 -5.43 2.33
C LEU A 173 -3.42 -5.82 3.22
N SER A 174 -3.18 -6.72 4.20
CA SER A 174 -4.17 -7.07 5.22
C SER A 174 -4.58 -5.84 6.03
N ALA A 175 -3.60 -5.05 6.47
CA ALA A 175 -3.83 -3.79 7.17
C ALA A 175 -4.48 -2.72 6.26
N GLU A 176 -4.12 -2.68 4.96
CA GLU A 176 -4.73 -1.78 3.99
C GLU A 176 -6.21 -2.15 3.73
N LEU A 177 -6.56 -3.43 3.68
CA LEU A 177 -7.96 -3.88 3.59
C LEU A 177 -8.76 -3.39 4.79
N PHE A 178 -8.20 -3.45 6.00
CA PHE A 178 -8.83 -2.89 7.20
C PHE A 178 -9.12 -1.39 7.05
N CYS A 179 -8.15 -0.62 6.54
CA CYS A 179 -8.33 0.80 6.24
C CYS A 179 -9.42 1.04 5.19
N TYR A 180 -9.51 0.18 4.17
CA TYR A 180 -10.57 0.28 3.14
C TYR A 180 -11.96 0.03 3.70
N LEU A 181 -12.10 -0.88 4.67
CA LEU A 181 -13.39 -1.11 5.35
C LEU A 181 -13.78 0.08 6.25
N ILE A 182 -12.83 0.66 6.98
CA ILE A 182 -13.05 1.90 7.73
C ILE A 182 -13.51 3.03 6.79
N PHE A 183 -12.81 3.20 5.66
CA PHE A 183 -13.18 4.24 4.70
C PHE A 183 -14.55 3.99 4.07
N ALA A 184 -14.89 2.73 3.77
CA ALA A 184 -16.23 2.36 3.32
C ALA A 184 -17.30 2.76 4.34
N ALA A 185 -17.06 2.51 5.63
CA ALA A 185 -17.95 2.94 6.70
C ALA A 185 -18.10 4.48 6.73
N LEU A 186 -16.98 5.22 6.60
CA LEU A 186 -17.02 6.70 6.53
C LEU A 186 -17.85 7.23 5.36
N LEU A 187 -17.85 6.52 4.23
CA LEU A 187 -18.67 6.91 3.07
C LEU A 187 -20.18 6.73 3.32
N THR A 188 -20.59 5.79 4.18
CA THR A 188 -22.00 5.45 4.43
C THR A 188 -22.68 6.33 5.48
N ILE A 189 -21.94 7.12 6.23
CA ILE A 189 -22.46 7.99 7.30
C ILE A 189 -22.59 9.44 6.85
N ASP A 190 -23.51 10.18 7.46
CA ASP A 190 -23.77 11.59 7.16
C ASP A 190 -22.61 12.50 7.62
N GLY A 191 -22.54 13.71 7.07
CA GLY A 191 -21.41 14.62 7.25
C GLY A 191 -21.03 14.91 8.71
N ASP A 192 -22.00 15.15 9.61
CA ASP A 192 -21.69 15.43 11.01
C ASP A 192 -21.24 14.17 11.78
N ASN A 193 -21.88 13.03 11.56
CA ASN A 193 -21.46 11.75 12.10
C ASN A 193 -20.09 11.32 11.52
N ARG A 194 -19.82 11.65 10.25
CA ARG A 194 -18.50 11.44 9.63
C ARG A 194 -17.41 12.26 10.30
N LYS A 195 -17.69 13.53 10.62
CA LYS A 195 -16.76 14.37 11.39
C LYS A 195 -16.45 13.76 12.75
N LEU A 196 -17.48 13.31 13.47
CA LEU A 196 -17.29 12.63 14.76
C LEU A 196 -16.46 11.35 14.63
N ALA A 197 -16.71 10.53 13.60
CA ALA A 197 -15.92 9.33 13.32
C ALA A 197 -14.47 9.68 12.98
N LEU A 198 -14.22 10.75 12.21
CA LEU A 198 -12.86 11.23 11.92
C LEU A 198 -12.15 11.75 13.17
N VAL A 199 -12.87 12.41 14.07
CA VAL A 199 -12.31 12.81 15.38
C VAL A 199 -11.93 11.57 16.19
N ALA A 200 -12.80 10.56 16.27
CA ALA A 200 -12.49 9.31 16.97
C ALA A 200 -11.27 8.59 16.38
N LEU A 201 -11.18 8.49 15.05
CA LEU A 201 -10.01 7.92 14.37
C LEU A 201 -8.74 8.74 14.64
N SER A 202 -8.86 10.07 14.67
CA SER A 202 -7.73 10.97 14.99
C SER A 202 -7.27 10.78 16.44
N CYS A 203 -8.19 10.63 17.38
CA CYS A 203 -7.87 10.32 18.78
C CYS A 203 -7.17 8.97 18.90
N THR A 204 -7.63 7.95 18.16
CA THR A 204 -6.98 6.63 18.11
C THR A 204 -5.55 6.74 17.56
N ALA A 205 -5.35 7.52 16.49
CA ALA A 205 -4.02 7.75 15.93
C ALA A 205 -3.10 8.47 16.91
N VAL A 206 -3.57 9.52 17.56
CA VAL A 206 -2.80 10.25 18.59
C VAL A 206 -2.44 9.31 19.74
N LEU A 207 -3.40 8.52 20.25
CA LEU A 207 -3.16 7.57 21.33
C LEU A 207 -2.10 6.52 20.93
N PHE A 208 -2.19 5.97 19.70
CA PHE A 208 -1.21 5.01 19.20
C PHE A 208 0.21 5.60 19.19
N TYR A 209 0.39 6.79 18.58
CA TYR A 209 1.72 7.40 18.53
C TYR A 209 2.21 7.88 19.90
N CYS A 210 1.33 8.36 20.77
CA CYS A 210 1.69 8.69 22.16
C CYS A 210 2.15 7.44 22.93
N LEU A 211 1.51 6.29 22.69
CA LEU A 211 1.93 5.03 23.30
C LEU A 211 3.32 4.62 22.81
N CYS A 212 3.59 4.68 21.50
CA CYS A 212 4.92 4.40 20.95
C CYS A 212 5.99 5.32 21.58
N ILE A 213 5.72 6.61 21.72
CA ILE A 213 6.64 7.55 22.38
C ILE A 213 6.84 7.18 23.86
N ALA A 214 5.76 6.90 24.61
CA ALA A 214 5.81 6.63 26.04
C ALA A 214 6.55 5.32 26.36
N THR A 215 6.50 4.34 25.46
CA THR A 215 7.21 3.06 25.59
C THR A 215 8.60 3.09 24.95
N SER A 216 8.99 4.19 24.29
CA SER A 216 10.20 4.30 23.46
C SER A 216 10.30 3.20 22.40
N SER A 217 9.15 2.73 21.92
CA SER A 217 9.04 1.65 20.93
C SER A 217 9.00 2.21 19.52
N ASP A 218 9.62 1.51 18.57
CA ASP A 218 9.42 1.74 17.15
C ASP A 218 7.99 1.35 16.74
N VAL A 219 7.42 2.01 15.72
CA VAL A 219 6.00 1.79 15.34
C VAL A 219 5.71 0.37 14.79
N ASP A 220 6.72 -0.39 14.40
CA ASP A 220 6.59 -1.77 13.90
C ASP A 220 6.92 -2.86 14.93
N GLU A 221 7.29 -2.48 16.15
CA GLU A 221 7.72 -3.41 17.18
C GLU A 221 6.62 -4.39 17.62
N ASN A 222 5.36 -3.97 17.58
CA ASN A 222 4.23 -4.82 17.93
C ASN A 222 3.36 -5.14 16.71
N PHE A 223 3.58 -6.31 16.11
CA PHE A 223 2.85 -6.77 14.93
C PHE A 223 1.32 -6.87 15.15
N ARG A 224 0.86 -7.17 16.35
CA ARG A 224 -0.58 -7.20 16.68
C ARG A 224 -1.28 -5.86 16.49
N LEU A 225 -0.54 -4.76 16.53
CA LEU A 225 -1.06 -3.41 16.33
C LEU A 225 -0.99 -2.94 14.87
N SER A 226 -0.59 -3.79 13.93
CA SER A 226 -0.40 -3.43 12.51
C SER A 226 -1.62 -2.78 11.86
N ALA A 227 -2.84 -3.28 12.15
CA ALA A 227 -4.07 -2.67 11.64
C ALA A 227 -4.32 -1.27 12.23
N ILE A 228 -4.01 -1.06 13.52
CA ILE A 228 -4.14 0.25 14.19
C ILE A 228 -3.08 1.22 13.66
N ARG A 229 -1.83 0.77 13.49
CA ARG A 229 -0.76 1.53 12.85
C ARG A 229 -1.17 2.02 11.47
N ALA A 230 -1.66 1.10 10.61
CA ALA A 230 -2.12 1.43 9.27
C ALA A 230 -3.29 2.41 9.29
N ALA A 231 -4.30 2.19 10.15
CA ALA A 231 -5.45 3.08 10.30
C ALA A 231 -5.02 4.48 10.77
N SER A 232 -4.02 4.57 11.65
CA SER A 232 -3.47 5.83 12.14
C SER A 232 -2.81 6.62 11.01
N ALA A 233 -1.90 5.99 10.25
CA ALA A 233 -1.23 6.62 9.11
C ALA A 233 -2.23 6.97 7.98
N PHE A 234 -3.19 6.10 7.69
CA PHE A 234 -4.25 6.34 6.72
C PHE A 234 -5.13 7.52 7.12
N THR A 235 -5.47 7.66 8.41
CA THR A 235 -6.23 8.81 8.94
C THR A 235 -5.45 10.11 8.77
N ILE A 236 -4.14 10.13 9.01
CA ILE A 236 -3.29 11.28 8.69
C ILE A 236 -3.47 11.68 7.22
N GLY A 237 -3.44 10.72 6.30
CA GLY A 237 -3.66 10.97 4.87
C GLY A 237 -5.01 11.64 4.57
N ILE A 238 -6.11 11.20 5.20
CA ILE A 238 -7.44 11.82 5.08
C ILE A 238 -7.40 13.26 5.61
N LEU A 239 -6.81 13.48 6.78
CA LEU A 239 -6.73 14.82 7.39
C LEU A 239 -5.90 15.78 6.55
N LEU A 240 -4.79 15.31 5.94
CA LEU A 240 -4.00 16.11 5.00
C LEU A 240 -4.84 16.55 3.79
N PHE A 241 -5.65 15.64 3.24
CA PHE A 241 -6.56 16.01 2.15
C PHE A 241 -7.57 17.07 2.59
N LEU A 242 -8.16 16.95 3.77
CA LEU A 242 -9.10 17.94 4.31
C LEU A 242 -8.42 19.31 4.54
N GLY A 243 -7.15 19.31 4.97
CA GLY A 243 -6.35 20.52 5.20
C GLY A 243 -5.60 21.09 3.99
N ARG A 244 -5.71 20.45 2.80
CA ARG A 244 -4.90 20.77 1.60
C ARG A 244 -5.01 22.20 1.11
N SER A 245 -6.13 22.87 1.36
CA SER A 245 -6.34 24.28 0.96
C SER A 245 -5.34 25.26 1.60
N ALA A 246 -4.78 24.89 2.74
CA ALA A 246 -3.78 25.72 3.44
C ALA A 246 -2.51 25.96 2.60
N ILE A 247 -2.16 25.04 1.70
CA ILE A 247 -0.97 25.17 0.85
C ILE A 247 -1.26 25.69 -0.56
N SER A 248 -2.52 25.66 -1.01
CA SER A 248 -2.90 26.11 -2.36
C SER A 248 -2.64 27.59 -2.61
N THR A 249 -2.52 28.40 -1.54
CA THR A 249 -2.21 29.83 -1.60
C THR A 249 -0.71 30.10 -1.65
N LEU A 250 0.14 29.08 -1.42
CA LEU A 250 1.58 29.29 -1.40
C LEU A 250 2.15 29.57 -2.78
N SER A 251 3.15 30.47 -2.85
CA SER A 251 3.91 30.71 -4.07
C SER A 251 4.71 29.46 -4.46
N GLU A 252 5.00 29.31 -5.75
CA GLU A 252 5.79 28.18 -6.23
C GLU A 252 7.20 28.13 -5.61
N ARG A 253 7.79 29.29 -5.33
CA ARG A 253 9.08 29.38 -4.63
C ARG A 253 8.98 28.87 -3.20
N SER A 254 7.96 29.32 -2.46
CA SER A 254 7.73 28.85 -1.08
C SER A 254 7.50 27.34 -1.03
N LEU A 255 6.71 26.82 -1.96
CA LEU A 255 6.44 25.39 -2.09
C LEU A 255 7.74 24.60 -2.35
N THR A 256 8.56 25.07 -3.30
CA THR A 256 9.86 24.47 -3.61
C THR A 256 10.79 24.46 -2.40
N CYS A 257 10.87 25.57 -1.66
CA CYS A 257 11.70 25.64 -0.45
C CYS A 257 11.22 24.63 0.62
N ILE A 258 9.90 24.52 0.83
CA ILE A 258 9.34 23.57 1.80
C ILE A 258 9.59 22.12 1.34
N GLN A 259 9.43 21.82 0.05
CA GLN A 259 9.70 20.49 -0.54
C GLN A 259 11.14 20.06 -0.30
N ILE A 260 12.10 20.94 -0.62
CA ILE A 260 13.54 20.67 -0.43
C ILE A 260 13.86 20.50 1.06
N ALA A 261 13.38 21.41 1.90
CA ALA A 261 13.61 21.35 3.34
C ALA A 261 13.03 20.07 3.95
N ALA A 262 11.80 19.67 3.56
CA ALA A 262 11.17 18.44 4.02
C ALA A 262 11.94 17.19 3.57
N CYS A 263 12.43 17.15 2.33
CA CYS A 263 13.25 16.03 1.84
C CYS A 263 14.57 15.92 2.59
N ILE A 264 15.27 17.05 2.81
CA ILE A 264 16.53 17.07 3.58
C ILE A 264 16.27 16.65 5.03
N ALA A 265 15.23 17.21 5.67
CA ALA A 265 14.88 16.88 7.04
C ALA A 265 14.50 15.40 7.18
N LEU A 266 13.73 14.83 6.22
CA LEU A 266 13.41 13.41 6.21
C LEU A 266 14.67 12.54 6.07
N PHE A 267 15.56 12.90 5.12
CA PHE A 267 16.82 12.18 4.95
C PHE A 267 17.64 12.19 6.25
N LEU A 268 17.80 13.36 6.89
CA LEU A 268 18.54 13.49 8.15
C LEU A 268 17.84 12.74 9.29
N SER A 269 16.51 12.80 9.37
CA SER A 269 15.75 12.06 10.39
C SER A 269 15.96 10.55 10.27
N LEU A 270 15.91 10.00 9.06
CA LEU A 270 16.18 8.58 8.81
C LEU A 270 17.65 8.24 9.02
N HIS A 271 18.57 9.12 8.59
CA HIS A 271 20.01 8.90 8.73
C HIS A 271 20.45 8.80 10.20
N PHE A 272 19.95 9.70 11.04
CA PHE A 272 20.28 9.73 12.47
C PHE A 272 19.38 8.88 13.36
N GLY A 273 18.42 8.16 12.78
CA GLY A 273 17.53 7.28 13.54
C GLY A 273 16.63 8.04 14.53
N VAL A 274 16.17 9.23 14.17
CA VAL A 274 15.31 10.04 15.04
C VAL A 274 13.95 9.34 15.25
N ALA A 275 13.22 9.74 16.28
CA ALA A 275 11.91 9.19 16.62
C ALA A 275 10.97 9.11 15.41
N ASP A 276 10.31 7.96 15.22
CA ASP A 276 9.47 7.64 14.06
C ASP A 276 8.41 8.67 13.76
N ILE A 277 7.82 9.25 14.80
CA ILE A 277 6.76 10.26 14.66
C ILE A 277 7.23 11.50 13.87
N LEU A 278 8.50 11.89 14.00
CA LEU A 278 9.07 13.00 13.24
C LEU A 278 9.20 12.63 11.76
N SER A 279 9.73 11.44 11.46
CA SER A 279 9.86 10.94 10.09
C SER A 279 8.49 10.78 9.42
N ILE A 280 7.49 10.27 10.15
CA ILE A 280 6.10 10.15 9.68
C ILE A 280 5.50 11.54 9.40
N GLY A 281 5.74 12.51 10.28
CA GLY A 281 5.31 13.90 10.08
C GLY A 281 5.94 14.56 8.84
N LEU A 282 7.22 14.30 8.59
CA LEU A 282 7.92 14.78 7.39
C LEU A 282 7.43 14.09 6.12
N MET A 283 7.15 12.78 6.17
CA MET A 283 6.51 12.04 5.09
C MET A 283 5.11 12.57 4.79
N ALA A 284 4.32 12.87 5.82
CA ALA A 284 3.01 13.50 5.72
C ALA A 284 3.09 14.89 5.05
N LEU A 285 4.09 15.70 5.45
CA LEU A 285 4.34 17.00 4.84
C LEU A 285 4.69 16.86 3.34
N ILE A 286 5.54 15.90 2.96
CA ILE A 286 5.87 15.64 1.55
C ILE A 286 4.62 15.29 0.74
N VAL A 287 3.73 14.43 1.26
CA VAL A 287 2.45 14.13 0.60
C VAL A 287 1.62 15.40 0.42
N LEU A 288 1.54 16.24 1.44
CA LEU A 288 0.75 17.47 1.39
C LEU A 288 1.30 18.46 0.36
N VAL A 289 2.63 18.72 0.36
CA VAL A 289 3.22 19.75 -0.51
C VAL A 289 3.43 19.32 -1.96
N THR A 290 3.10 18.06 -2.30
CA THR A 290 3.21 17.53 -3.67
C THR A 290 1.84 17.24 -4.31
N TRP A 291 0.73 17.47 -3.63
CA TRP A 291 -0.59 17.06 -4.09
C TRP A 291 -1.09 17.81 -5.35
N GLU A 292 -0.61 19.04 -5.59
CA GLU A 292 -0.99 19.83 -6.78
C GLU A 292 -0.07 19.63 -7.99
N ASP A 293 0.91 18.73 -7.89
CA ASP A 293 1.95 18.54 -8.91
C ASP A 293 2.74 19.84 -9.23
N ARG A 294 2.98 20.70 -8.22
CA ARG A 294 3.68 21.98 -8.32
C ARG A 294 4.99 21.97 -7.52
N GLY A 295 5.94 22.79 -7.94
CA GLY A 295 7.26 22.94 -7.31
C GLY A 295 8.32 22.00 -7.87
N TYR A 296 9.57 22.24 -7.48
CA TYR A 296 10.74 21.58 -8.06
C TYR A 296 10.76 20.04 -7.84
N LEU A 297 10.38 19.57 -6.65
CA LEU A 297 10.30 18.13 -6.36
C LEU A 297 9.33 17.44 -7.32
N CYS A 298 8.17 18.05 -7.55
CA CYS A 298 7.17 17.48 -8.48
C CYS A 298 7.72 17.41 -9.91
N THR A 299 8.47 18.43 -10.36
CA THR A 299 9.14 18.40 -11.66
C THR A 299 10.15 17.25 -11.75
N CYS A 300 10.93 17.02 -10.68
CA CYS A 300 11.86 15.90 -10.63
C CYS A 300 11.14 14.55 -10.65
N LEU A 301 9.99 14.44 -9.95
CA LEU A 301 9.18 13.23 -9.88
C LEU A 301 8.40 12.93 -11.17
N ASP A 302 8.09 13.93 -11.99
CA ASP A 302 7.30 13.80 -13.23
C ASP A 302 8.10 13.29 -14.43
N THR A 303 9.26 12.68 -14.20
CA THR A 303 10.00 12.04 -15.28
C THR A 303 9.34 10.72 -15.68
N ARG A 304 9.41 10.38 -16.99
CA ARG A 304 8.83 9.14 -17.53
C ARG A 304 9.24 7.89 -16.76
N TYR A 305 10.51 7.81 -16.37
CA TYR A 305 11.07 6.62 -15.70
C TYR A 305 10.62 6.52 -14.25
N ILE A 306 10.66 7.62 -13.49
CA ILE A 306 10.26 7.64 -12.08
C ILE A 306 8.75 7.37 -11.97
N HIS A 307 7.94 8.00 -12.81
CA HIS A 307 6.51 7.73 -12.86
C HIS A 307 6.20 6.27 -13.24
N ALA A 308 6.94 5.69 -14.20
CA ALA A 308 6.77 4.28 -14.57
C ALA A 308 7.04 3.33 -13.41
N ILE A 309 8.10 3.57 -12.60
CA ILE A 309 8.36 2.79 -11.37
C ILE A 309 7.16 2.90 -10.40
N GLY A 310 6.56 4.08 -10.29
CA GLY A 310 5.34 4.30 -9.52
C GLY A 310 4.16 3.44 -9.96
N LEU A 311 3.98 3.26 -11.27
CA LEU A 311 2.94 2.38 -11.80
C LEU A 311 3.16 0.91 -11.42
N PHE A 312 4.42 0.46 -11.37
CA PHE A 312 4.80 -0.92 -11.04
C PHE A 312 5.01 -1.15 -9.53
N SER A 313 4.88 -0.11 -8.71
CA SER A 313 5.21 -0.13 -7.28
C SER A 313 4.58 -1.29 -6.52
N PHE A 314 3.33 -1.63 -6.82
CA PHE A 314 2.62 -2.74 -6.19
C PHE A 314 3.22 -4.10 -6.58
N SER A 315 3.50 -4.31 -7.86
CA SER A 315 4.18 -5.53 -8.31
C SER A 315 5.61 -5.64 -7.76
N ILE A 316 6.38 -4.53 -7.69
CA ILE A 316 7.70 -4.50 -7.04
C ILE A 316 7.57 -4.96 -5.59
N TYR A 317 6.63 -4.37 -4.85
CA TYR A 317 6.37 -4.65 -3.46
C TYR A 317 5.97 -6.11 -3.19
N MET A 318 5.17 -6.73 -4.06
CA MET A 318 4.68 -8.09 -3.84
C MET A 318 5.71 -9.17 -4.15
N TRP A 319 6.57 -8.97 -5.16
CA TRP A 319 7.49 -10.00 -5.62
C TRP A 319 8.87 -9.98 -4.96
N HIS A 320 9.33 -8.83 -4.43
CA HIS A 320 10.71 -8.70 -3.96
C HIS A 320 11.10 -9.71 -2.88
N TYR A 321 10.17 -10.06 -1.99
CA TYR A 321 10.49 -10.94 -0.86
C TYR A 321 10.59 -12.41 -1.29
N LEU A 322 9.73 -12.86 -2.20
CA LEU A 322 9.84 -14.20 -2.80
C LEU A 322 11.14 -14.31 -3.62
N ILE A 323 11.49 -13.28 -4.40
CA ILE A 323 12.75 -13.21 -5.13
C ILE A 323 13.94 -13.27 -4.16
N LYS A 324 13.86 -12.59 -3.02
CA LYS A 324 14.86 -12.67 -1.94
C LYS A 324 15.08 -14.10 -1.47
N PHE A 325 14.02 -14.85 -1.21
CA PHE A 325 14.13 -16.24 -0.75
C PHE A 325 14.76 -17.14 -1.82
N ILE A 326 14.27 -17.07 -3.05
CA ILE A 326 14.77 -17.88 -4.17
C ILE A 326 16.26 -17.57 -4.40
N ALA A 327 16.60 -16.31 -4.55
CA ALA A 327 17.97 -15.91 -4.85
C ALA A 327 18.97 -16.29 -3.74
N LYS A 328 18.57 -16.20 -2.47
CA LYS A 328 19.40 -16.64 -1.35
C LYS A 328 19.64 -18.14 -1.41
N GLN A 329 18.60 -18.94 -1.58
CA GLN A 329 18.68 -20.39 -1.65
C GLN A 329 19.55 -20.85 -2.82
N ASP A 330 19.38 -20.25 -4.00
CA ASP A 330 20.15 -20.59 -5.19
C ASP A 330 21.62 -20.22 -5.02
N TRP A 331 21.93 -19.04 -4.46
CA TRP A 331 23.30 -18.61 -4.23
C TRP A 331 24.05 -19.56 -3.28
N GLU A 332 23.45 -19.86 -2.12
CA GLU A 332 24.07 -20.73 -1.11
C GLU A 332 24.25 -22.17 -1.64
N SER A 333 23.28 -22.67 -2.42
CA SER A 333 23.34 -23.99 -3.04
C SER A 333 24.43 -24.09 -4.14
N PHE A 334 24.57 -23.01 -4.94
CA PHE A 334 25.47 -22.97 -6.07
C PHE A 334 26.93 -22.69 -5.67
N THR A 335 27.14 -21.78 -4.72
CA THR A 335 28.50 -21.35 -4.32
C THR A 335 29.05 -22.10 -3.11
N GLY A 336 28.18 -22.74 -2.32
CA GLY A 336 28.53 -23.32 -1.02
C GLY A 336 28.92 -22.27 0.03
N LEU A 337 28.73 -20.98 -0.25
CA LEU A 337 29.15 -19.87 0.60
C LEU A 337 27.95 -18.93 0.91
N PRO A 338 27.89 -18.37 2.14
CA PRO A 338 26.96 -17.32 2.45
C PRO A 338 27.10 -16.09 1.52
N VAL A 339 26.02 -15.40 1.23
CA VAL A 339 26.05 -14.18 0.39
C VAL A 339 27.04 -13.15 0.94
N GLN A 340 27.11 -13.04 2.26
CA GLN A 340 27.97 -12.10 2.99
C GLN A 340 29.45 -12.49 3.02
N SER A 341 29.87 -13.56 2.34
CA SER A 341 31.27 -14.05 2.38
C SER A 341 32.29 -13.06 1.80
N SER A 342 31.87 -12.13 0.94
CA SER A 342 32.72 -11.05 0.43
C SER A 342 31.93 -9.77 0.14
N ALA A 343 32.60 -8.61 0.31
CA ALA A 343 31.99 -7.31 0.04
C ALA A 343 31.57 -7.16 -1.43
N VAL A 344 32.44 -7.55 -2.37
CA VAL A 344 32.15 -7.49 -3.81
C VAL A 344 31.01 -8.45 -4.18
N GLY A 345 31.06 -9.69 -3.64
CA GLY A 345 30.01 -10.69 -3.88
C GLY A 345 28.64 -10.22 -3.40
N SER A 346 28.55 -9.68 -2.20
CA SER A 346 27.30 -9.17 -1.65
C SER A 346 26.74 -7.95 -2.43
N MET A 347 27.61 -7.02 -2.87
CA MET A 347 27.19 -5.91 -3.73
C MET A 347 26.65 -6.39 -5.07
N LEU A 348 27.35 -7.32 -5.74
CA LEU A 348 26.89 -7.89 -7.01
C LEU A 348 25.57 -8.66 -6.85
N PHE A 349 25.43 -9.40 -5.74
CA PHE A 349 24.20 -10.11 -5.43
C PHE A 349 23.01 -9.16 -5.25
N VAL A 350 23.16 -8.13 -4.42
CA VAL A 350 22.09 -7.13 -4.19
C VAL A 350 21.75 -6.38 -5.50
N ALA A 351 22.76 -5.99 -6.28
CA ALA A 351 22.54 -5.37 -7.58
C ALA A 351 21.79 -6.29 -8.57
N GLY A 352 22.17 -7.56 -8.62
CA GLY A 352 21.50 -8.59 -9.42
C GLY A 352 20.06 -8.80 -9.00
N MET A 353 19.77 -8.83 -7.70
CA MET A 353 18.41 -8.95 -7.17
C MET A 353 17.52 -7.75 -7.55
N ILE A 354 18.03 -6.51 -7.45
CA ILE A 354 17.32 -5.32 -7.90
C ILE A 354 17.07 -5.41 -9.41
N GLY A 355 18.08 -5.85 -10.16
CA GLY A 355 18.00 -6.10 -11.60
C GLY A 355 16.93 -7.14 -11.98
N LEU A 356 16.61 -8.09 -11.11
CA LEU A 356 15.56 -9.11 -11.30
C LEU A 356 14.18 -8.60 -10.89
N VAL A 357 14.08 -7.89 -9.76
CA VAL A 357 12.80 -7.41 -9.23
C VAL A 357 12.08 -6.51 -10.23
N ILE A 358 12.79 -5.58 -10.88
CA ILE A 358 12.18 -4.60 -11.78
C ILE A 358 11.58 -5.27 -13.02
N PRO A 359 12.28 -6.10 -13.82
CA PRO A 359 11.69 -6.78 -14.98
C PRO A 359 10.53 -7.70 -14.62
N ILE A 360 10.64 -8.46 -13.51
CA ILE A 360 9.57 -9.32 -13.02
C ILE A 360 8.35 -8.50 -12.64
N ALA A 361 8.52 -7.37 -11.95
CA ALA A 361 7.44 -6.47 -11.60
C ALA A 361 6.76 -5.86 -12.84
N VAL A 362 7.54 -5.44 -13.84
CA VAL A 362 7.00 -4.91 -15.12
C VAL A 362 6.19 -5.98 -15.85
N TRP A 363 6.71 -7.21 -15.92
CA TRP A 363 6.00 -8.34 -16.52
C TRP A 363 4.70 -8.65 -15.75
N SER A 364 4.79 -8.78 -14.43
CA SER A 364 3.65 -9.04 -13.55
C SER A 364 2.58 -7.95 -13.66
N TYR A 365 2.97 -6.67 -13.67
CA TYR A 365 2.06 -5.55 -13.84
C TYR A 365 1.25 -5.65 -15.14
N ARG A 366 1.94 -5.97 -16.26
CA ARG A 366 1.30 -6.02 -17.59
C ARG A 366 0.43 -7.25 -17.79
N HIS A 367 0.86 -8.42 -17.31
CA HIS A 367 0.25 -9.70 -17.64
C HIS A 367 -0.61 -10.29 -16.49
N LEU A 368 -0.40 -9.87 -15.25
CA LEU A 368 -1.15 -10.33 -14.09
C LEU A 368 -2.00 -9.20 -13.50
N GLU A 369 -1.37 -8.12 -13.00
CA GLU A 369 -2.08 -7.08 -12.24
C GLU A 369 -3.17 -6.38 -13.07
N ILE A 370 -2.82 -5.82 -14.23
CA ILE A 370 -3.80 -5.09 -15.07
C ILE A 370 -4.92 -6.00 -15.58
N PRO A 371 -4.65 -7.18 -16.20
CA PRO A 371 -5.73 -8.01 -16.75
C PRO A 371 -6.67 -8.55 -15.67
N THR A 372 -6.13 -9.06 -14.56
CA THR A 372 -6.95 -9.60 -13.47
C THR A 372 -7.79 -8.54 -12.79
N ARG A 373 -7.20 -7.35 -12.53
CA ARG A 373 -7.92 -6.19 -12.00
C ARG A 373 -9.09 -5.77 -12.89
N LYS A 374 -8.87 -5.68 -14.21
CA LYS A 374 -9.92 -5.36 -15.18
C LYS A 374 -11.02 -6.43 -15.18
N TRP A 375 -10.64 -7.70 -15.22
CA TRP A 375 -11.57 -8.81 -15.25
C TRP A 375 -12.45 -8.85 -13.99
N ILE A 376 -11.88 -8.73 -12.79
CA ILE A 376 -12.63 -8.73 -11.52
C ILE A 376 -13.57 -7.51 -11.47
N ASN A 377 -13.07 -6.32 -11.80
CA ASN A 377 -13.91 -5.13 -11.82
C ASN A 377 -15.13 -5.32 -12.73
N LEU A 378 -14.93 -5.77 -13.97
CA LEU A 378 -16.03 -5.97 -14.92
C LEU A 378 -17.02 -7.02 -14.42
N ARG A 379 -16.54 -8.15 -13.87
CA ARG A 379 -17.41 -9.24 -13.39
C ARG A 379 -18.22 -8.83 -12.17
N LEU A 380 -17.55 -8.29 -11.13
CA LEU A 380 -18.24 -7.94 -9.88
C LEU A 380 -19.14 -6.71 -10.05
N THR A 381 -18.72 -5.72 -10.84
CA THR A 381 -19.57 -4.57 -11.17
C THR A 381 -20.80 -5.02 -11.98
N GLY A 382 -20.63 -5.88 -12.96
CA GLY A 382 -21.74 -6.43 -13.73
C GLY A 382 -22.75 -7.21 -12.87
N LEU A 383 -22.28 -8.01 -11.91
CA LEU A 383 -23.13 -8.69 -10.94
C LEU A 383 -23.86 -7.73 -10.00
N LEU A 384 -23.18 -6.68 -9.54
CA LEU A 384 -23.78 -5.63 -8.71
C LEU A 384 -24.88 -4.89 -9.47
N GLU A 385 -24.63 -4.55 -10.73
CA GLU A 385 -25.60 -3.85 -11.59
C GLU A 385 -26.79 -4.72 -11.96
N ALA A 386 -26.59 -6.00 -12.18
CA ALA A 386 -27.67 -6.96 -12.41
C ALA A 386 -28.59 -7.09 -11.18
N LYS A 387 -28.00 -7.10 -9.96
CA LYS A 387 -28.75 -7.18 -8.70
C LYS A 387 -29.43 -5.84 -8.32
N TYR A 388 -28.78 -4.73 -8.64
CA TYR A 388 -29.25 -3.37 -8.32
C TYR A 388 -29.20 -2.52 -9.60
N PRO A 389 -30.15 -2.73 -10.57
CA PRO A 389 -30.11 -2.02 -11.84
C PRO A 389 -30.19 -0.51 -11.63
N PRO A 390 -29.48 0.26 -12.45
CA PRO A 390 -29.60 1.71 -12.43
C PRO A 390 -31.06 2.12 -12.71
N ASN A 391 -31.65 2.97 -11.90
CA ASN A 391 -33.05 3.38 -12.06
C ASN A 391 -33.37 4.07 -13.41
N TRP A 392 -32.34 4.48 -14.20
CA TRP A 392 -32.58 5.03 -15.54
C TRP A 392 -33.05 3.98 -16.56
N GLN A 393 -32.75 2.69 -16.36
CA GLN A 393 -33.29 1.60 -17.22
C GLN A 393 -34.80 1.41 -17.04
N LEU A 394 -35.35 1.82 -15.90
CA LEU A 394 -36.78 1.79 -15.65
C LEU A 394 -37.53 2.97 -16.29
N ILE A 395 -36.83 4.01 -16.74
CA ILE A 395 -37.42 5.23 -17.32
C ILE A 395 -37.46 5.17 -18.86
N MET A 396 -36.70 4.27 -19.47
CA MET A 396 -36.61 4.11 -20.95
C MET A 396 -37.56 3.05 -21.53
N VAL A 397 -38.56 2.57 -20.81
CA VAL A 397 -39.63 1.82 -21.44
C VAL A 397 -40.66 2.85 -21.93
N PRO A 398 -40.75 3.16 -23.23
CA PRO A 398 -41.82 3.97 -23.74
C PRO A 398 -43.12 3.21 -23.45
N SER A 399 -44.04 3.83 -22.74
CA SER A 399 -45.40 3.32 -22.67
C SER A 399 -45.93 3.31 -24.12
N GLU A 400 -45.94 2.18 -24.79
CA GLU A 400 -46.77 1.98 -25.96
C GLU A 400 -48.21 2.24 -25.56
N ARG A 401 -48.65 3.45 -25.85
CA ARG A 401 -50.11 3.75 -25.85
C ARG A 401 -50.71 2.92 -26.96
N LYS A 402 -51.40 1.87 -26.56
CA LYS A 402 -52.36 1.22 -27.44
C LYS A 402 -53.35 2.28 -27.95
N ARG A 403 -53.37 2.50 -29.25
CA ARG A 403 -54.51 3.06 -29.99
C ARG A 403 -55.40 1.89 -30.41
#